data_b483addf6e9c26ce27863d61500209db
#
_entry.id   b483addf6e9c26ce27863d61500209db
#
_cell.length_a   1.000
_cell.length_b   1.000
_cell.length_c   1.000
_cell.angle_alpha   90.00
_cell.angle_beta   90.00
_cell.angle_gamma   90.00
#
_symmetry.space_group_name_H-M   'P 1'
#
loop_
_entity.id
_entity.type
_entity.pdbx_description
1 polymer ?
#
loop_
_entity_poly.entity_id
_entity_poly.type
_entity_poly.pdbx_seq_one_letter_code
_entity_poly.pdbx_strand_id
1 'polypeptide(L)'
;KELTDELPMPSWTLSGNHDRDMDSVRTVVRYNEAFGADTYAFDYGPVHFIVFNNVFTEGRRSYVGKLTEKQLRFLRNDLARVPRETLVVIAQHIPMAATKNKDEVLALLDGRRCLMLSGHTHSVFRKRLAENVQELVAGAVCGLLWTGEQDLDLVPLSLQPCGTPRNYFRIDFDKTEYALRFKGIGIDEAYQADVWIADGNPQDREIEELASLPTGSVVVNLFAGGPETQVRMRIDDGAWQPLTHTAMAAPTVLRSKLRNQQGYLQSKYARRSPHRNAPSPHIWTGRLPEGTQPGPHRMYLEARDTTADGAVRLTDIRVIFAP
;
A
#
# COMPACT_ATOMS: atom_id res chain seq x y z
N LYS A 1 11.31 -19.02 9.04
CA LYS A 1 11.46 -20.11 8.06
C LYS A 1 10.44 -21.22 8.29
N GLU A 2 10.30 -21.76 9.51
CA GLU A 2 9.31 -22.81 9.79
C GLU A 2 7.94 -22.49 9.22
N LEU A 3 7.39 -21.30 9.49
CA LEU A 3 6.09 -20.86 8.96
C LEU A 3 6.04 -20.79 7.42
N THR A 4 7.13 -20.42 6.76
CA THR A 4 7.18 -20.36 5.30
C THR A 4 7.31 -21.75 4.68
N ASP A 5 7.94 -22.68 5.37
CA ASP A 5 8.08 -24.07 4.92
C ASP A 5 6.74 -24.85 5.03
N GLU A 6 5.80 -24.39 5.87
CA GLU A 6 4.45 -24.96 6.01
C GLU A 6 3.45 -24.46 4.97
N LEU A 7 3.82 -23.45 4.17
CA LEU A 7 2.91 -22.96 3.12
C LEU A 7 2.72 -23.99 2.02
N PRO A 8 1.47 -24.22 1.56
CA PRO A 8 1.18 -25.21 0.50
C PRO A 8 1.57 -24.71 -0.91
N MET A 9 2.27 -23.59 -1.01
CA MET A 9 2.68 -22.96 -2.26
C MET A 9 4.16 -22.55 -2.22
N PRO A 10 4.83 -22.41 -3.37
CA PRO A 10 6.18 -21.88 -3.42
C PRO A 10 6.26 -20.50 -2.76
N SER A 11 7.32 -20.26 -2.01
CA SER A 11 7.58 -18.99 -1.35
C SER A 11 8.96 -18.47 -1.68
N TRP A 12 9.06 -17.17 -1.99
CA TRP A 12 10.30 -16.44 -2.21
C TRP A 12 10.37 -15.29 -1.23
N THR A 13 11.52 -15.16 -0.60
CA THR A 13 11.71 -14.17 0.48
C THR A 13 12.69 -13.09 0.05
N LEU A 14 12.57 -11.92 0.64
CA LEU A 14 13.55 -10.86 0.54
C LEU A 14 13.89 -10.31 1.93
N SER A 15 15.13 -9.85 2.11
CA SER A 15 15.60 -9.29 3.38
C SER A 15 15.15 -7.85 3.56
N GLY A 16 14.76 -7.50 4.79
CA GLY A 16 14.43 -6.14 5.21
C GLY A 16 15.46 -5.55 6.18
N ASN A 17 15.20 -4.32 6.62
CA ASN A 17 16.10 -3.64 7.55
C ASN A 17 16.14 -4.27 8.95
N HIS A 18 15.15 -5.08 9.32
CA HIS A 18 15.14 -5.82 10.59
C HIS A 18 15.79 -7.21 10.50
N ASP A 19 16.13 -7.68 9.30
CA ASP A 19 16.82 -8.96 9.09
C ASP A 19 18.36 -8.82 9.11
N ARG A 20 18.85 -7.61 9.44
CA ARG A 20 20.29 -7.33 9.45
C ARG A 20 20.96 -7.83 10.73
N ASP A 21 22.16 -8.36 10.59
CA ASP A 21 23.04 -8.64 11.70
C ASP A 21 23.63 -7.33 12.26
N MET A 22 23.08 -6.85 13.38
CA MET A 22 23.39 -5.51 13.93
C MET A 22 24.85 -5.28 14.29
N ASP A 23 25.61 -6.32 14.55
CA ASP A 23 26.99 -6.26 15.07
C ASP A 23 28.03 -6.73 14.04
N SER A 24 27.64 -6.99 12.81
CA SER A 24 28.51 -7.56 11.78
C SER A 24 28.69 -6.62 10.59
N VAL A 25 29.91 -6.62 10.05
CA VAL A 25 30.19 -6.05 8.71
C VAL A 25 29.43 -6.81 7.61
N ARG A 26 29.02 -8.04 7.91
CA ARG A 26 28.18 -8.89 7.03
C ARG A 26 26.74 -8.77 7.48
N THR A 27 25.99 -7.90 6.87
CA THR A 27 24.66 -7.48 7.33
C THR A 27 23.53 -8.49 7.13
N VAL A 28 23.74 -9.60 6.43
CA VAL A 28 22.67 -10.58 6.05
C VAL A 28 23.12 -12.04 6.12
N VAL A 29 24.11 -12.35 6.96
CA VAL A 29 24.64 -13.74 7.05
C VAL A 29 23.55 -14.69 7.54
N ARG A 30 22.87 -14.36 8.64
CA ARG A 30 21.81 -15.21 9.22
C ARG A 30 20.62 -15.34 8.28
N TYR A 31 20.27 -14.27 7.57
CA TYR A 31 19.24 -14.34 6.55
C TYR A 31 19.62 -15.33 5.45
N ASN A 32 20.85 -15.21 4.92
CA ASN A 32 21.34 -16.08 3.85
C ASN A 32 21.47 -17.55 4.28
N GLU A 33 21.84 -17.79 5.54
CA GLU A 33 21.85 -19.15 6.11
C GLU A 33 20.46 -19.76 6.20
N ALA A 34 19.43 -18.95 6.50
CA ALA A 34 18.08 -19.41 6.67
C ALA A 34 17.31 -19.54 5.33
N PHE A 35 17.46 -18.57 4.44
CA PHE A 35 16.63 -18.40 3.25
C PHE A 35 17.39 -18.47 1.91
N GLY A 36 18.72 -18.56 1.92
CA GLY A 36 19.55 -18.58 0.72
C GLY A 36 19.95 -17.18 0.24
N ALA A 37 20.19 -17.04 -1.05
CA ALA A 37 20.69 -15.81 -1.63
C ALA A 37 19.71 -14.64 -1.42
N ASP A 38 20.25 -13.46 -1.09
CA ASP A 38 19.50 -12.20 -0.92
C ASP A 38 19.33 -11.39 -2.22
N THR A 39 19.92 -11.90 -3.31
CA THR A 39 19.81 -11.34 -4.66
C THR A 39 19.74 -12.50 -5.64
N TYR A 40 18.59 -12.62 -6.34
CA TYR A 40 18.35 -13.72 -7.26
C TYR A 40 17.25 -13.36 -8.27
N ALA A 41 17.10 -14.18 -9.30
CA ALA A 41 16.01 -14.07 -10.28
C ALA A 41 15.42 -15.44 -10.57
N PHE A 42 14.16 -15.46 -11.02
CA PHE A 42 13.44 -16.66 -11.43
C PHE A 42 12.26 -16.31 -12.34
N ASP A 43 11.82 -17.28 -13.12
CA ASP A 43 10.58 -17.17 -13.88
C ASP A 43 9.45 -17.90 -13.17
N TYR A 44 8.29 -17.27 -13.13
CA TYR A 44 7.06 -17.91 -12.66
C TYR A 44 5.92 -17.59 -13.62
N GLY A 45 5.47 -18.62 -14.36
CA GLY A 45 4.57 -18.41 -15.47
C GLY A 45 5.19 -17.51 -16.55
N PRO A 46 4.45 -16.51 -17.05
CA PRO A 46 4.94 -15.61 -18.09
C PRO A 46 5.73 -14.40 -17.55
N VAL A 47 6.03 -14.37 -16.26
CA VAL A 47 6.62 -13.20 -15.59
C VAL A 47 8.03 -13.52 -15.11
N HIS A 48 8.93 -12.57 -15.31
CA HIS A 48 10.30 -12.65 -14.83
C HIS A 48 10.46 -11.86 -13.53
N PHE A 49 10.88 -12.54 -12.45
CA PHE A 49 11.04 -11.94 -11.13
C PHE A 49 12.51 -11.76 -10.80
N ILE A 50 12.84 -10.59 -10.23
CA ILE A 50 14.17 -10.25 -9.72
C ILE A 50 14.01 -9.78 -8.28
N VAL A 51 14.77 -10.35 -7.37
CA VAL A 51 14.75 -9.99 -5.95
C VAL A 51 16.08 -9.36 -5.58
N PHE A 52 16.02 -8.21 -4.91
CA PHE A 52 17.19 -7.50 -4.43
C PHE A 52 17.16 -7.25 -2.92
N ASN A 53 18.27 -7.55 -2.26
CA ASN A 53 18.58 -6.86 -1.02
C ASN A 53 19.06 -5.44 -1.35
N ASN A 54 18.24 -4.44 -1.06
CA ASN A 54 18.58 -3.03 -1.26
C ASN A 54 18.81 -2.27 0.05
N VAL A 55 18.97 -2.99 1.18
CA VAL A 55 19.20 -2.38 2.50
C VAL A 55 20.67 -2.39 2.85
N PHE A 56 21.32 -1.24 2.83
CA PHE A 56 22.76 -1.10 3.15
C PHE A 56 22.98 -0.27 4.40
N THR A 57 23.83 -0.77 5.29
CA THR A 57 24.16 -0.09 6.53
C THR A 57 25.09 1.10 6.26
N GLU A 58 24.71 2.26 6.79
CA GLU A 58 25.57 3.45 6.90
C GLU A 58 25.81 3.73 8.39
N GLY A 59 26.81 3.07 8.98
CA GLY A 59 27.06 3.15 10.42
C GLY A 59 26.18 2.20 11.27
N ARG A 60 26.33 2.29 12.59
CA ARG A 60 25.79 1.28 13.53
C ARG A 60 24.26 1.18 13.56
N ARG A 61 23.53 2.28 13.29
CA ARG A 61 22.06 2.33 13.41
C ARG A 61 21.36 2.92 12.19
N SER A 62 22.08 3.32 11.17
CA SER A 62 21.52 3.90 9.95
C SER A 62 21.67 2.96 8.76
N TYR A 63 20.77 3.07 7.81
CA TYR A 63 20.77 2.32 6.57
C TYR A 63 20.14 3.15 5.45
N VAL A 64 20.44 2.76 4.22
CA VAL A 64 19.91 3.39 3.01
C VAL A 64 19.45 2.34 2.02
N GLY A 65 18.52 2.75 1.17
CA GLY A 65 18.18 2.01 -0.05
C GLY A 65 19.23 2.25 -1.12
N LYS A 66 19.86 1.17 -1.61
CA LYS A 66 20.89 1.25 -2.66
C LYS A 66 21.05 -0.11 -3.34
N LEU A 67 21.40 -0.12 -4.63
CA LEU A 67 21.94 -1.31 -5.29
C LEU A 67 23.46 -1.16 -5.47
N THR A 68 24.20 -2.25 -5.27
CA THR A 68 25.65 -2.27 -5.51
C THR A 68 25.95 -2.40 -6.99
N GLU A 69 27.19 -2.07 -7.39
CA GLU A 69 27.68 -2.30 -8.76
C GLU A 69 27.56 -3.78 -9.18
N LYS A 70 27.71 -4.71 -8.23
CA LYS A 70 27.51 -6.14 -8.51
C LYS A 70 26.06 -6.45 -8.84
N GLN A 71 25.10 -5.85 -8.14
CA GLN A 71 23.66 -6.02 -8.39
C GLN A 71 23.23 -5.32 -9.68
N LEU A 72 23.75 -4.13 -9.99
CA LEU A 72 23.49 -3.45 -11.26
C LEU A 72 24.01 -4.27 -12.45
N ARG A 73 25.20 -4.87 -12.31
CA ARG A 73 25.76 -5.76 -13.32
C ARG A 73 24.94 -7.06 -13.44
N PHE A 74 24.47 -7.62 -12.32
CA PHE A 74 23.55 -8.76 -12.32
C PHE A 74 22.28 -8.40 -13.10
N LEU A 75 21.62 -7.29 -12.77
CA LEU A 75 20.42 -6.82 -13.45
C LEU A 75 20.63 -6.68 -14.97
N ARG A 76 21.72 -6.03 -15.39
CA ARG A 76 22.04 -5.86 -16.81
C ARG A 76 22.22 -7.19 -17.54
N ASN A 77 22.96 -8.12 -16.94
CA ASN A 77 23.25 -9.41 -17.54
C ASN A 77 22.03 -10.33 -17.60
N ASP A 78 21.17 -10.24 -16.61
CA ASP A 78 19.94 -11.00 -16.49
C ASP A 78 18.93 -10.51 -17.53
N LEU A 79 18.63 -9.22 -17.55
CA LEU A 79 17.73 -8.60 -18.53
C LEU A 79 18.17 -8.80 -19.99
N ALA A 80 19.46 -8.98 -20.25
CA ALA A 80 19.95 -9.29 -21.60
C ALA A 80 19.49 -10.66 -22.12
N ARG A 81 19.01 -11.54 -21.23
CA ARG A 81 18.52 -12.89 -21.56
C ARG A 81 16.99 -12.98 -21.54
N VAL A 82 16.32 -11.98 -20.99
CA VAL A 82 14.86 -11.91 -20.89
C VAL A 82 14.30 -11.22 -22.13
N PRO A 83 13.30 -11.78 -22.83
CA PRO A 83 12.63 -11.11 -23.96
C PRO A 83 12.11 -9.73 -23.55
N ARG A 84 12.18 -8.77 -24.47
CA ARG A 84 11.82 -7.37 -24.12
C ARG A 84 10.36 -7.18 -23.76
N GLU A 85 9.49 -7.97 -24.32
CA GLU A 85 8.05 -7.99 -24.08
C GLU A 85 7.64 -8.64 -22.75
N THR A 86 8.56 -9.35 -22.09
CA THR A 86 8.27 -9.99 -20.81
C THR A 86 8.07 -8.96 -19.72
N LEU A 87 6.99 -9.09 -18.95
CA LEU A 87 6.81 -8.30 -17.73
C LEU A 87 7.88 -8.67 -16.71
N VAL A 88 8.60 -7.67 -16.24
CA VAL A 88 9.59 -7.82 -15.16
C VAL A 88 8.97 -7.37 -13.85
N VAL A 89 9.12 -8.18 -12.80
CA VAL A 89 8.77 -7.81 -11.43
C VAL A 89 10.03 -7.70 -10.60
N ILE A 90 10.33 -6.52 -10.07
CA ILE A 90 11.45 -6.30 -9.15
C ILE A 90 10.94 -6.19 -7.73
N ALA A 91 11.33 -7.11 -6.85
CA ALA A 91 10.96 -7.08 -5.43
C ALA A 91 12.16 -6.66 -4.56
N GLN A 92 11.93 -5.71 -3.67
CA GLN A 92 12.93 -5.17 -2.76
C GLN A 92 12.28 -4.60 -1.50
N HIS A 93 13.03 -4.34 -0.44
CA HIS A 93 12.45 -3.87 0.82
C HIS A 93 12.18 -2.35 0.83
N ILE A 94 13.22 -1.54 0.64
CA ILE A 94 13.10 -0.08 0.61
C ILE A 94 12.51 0.34 -0.75
N PRO A 95 11.50 1.23 -0.79
CA PRO A 95 10.93 1.69 -2.06
C PRO A 95 12.01 2.19 -3.03
N MET A 96 11.86 1.84 -4.30
CA MET A 96 12.77 2.31 -5.36
C MET A 96 12.78 3.83 -5.42
N ALA A 97 11.64 4.47 -5.21
CA ALA A 97 11.53 5.92 -5.12
C ALA A 97 12.45 6.55 -4.07
N ALA A 98 12.82 5.81 -3.03
CA ALA A 98 13.73 6.21 -1.95
C ALA A 98 15.14 5.59 -2.07
N THR A 99 15.42 4.85 -3.14
CA THR A 99 16.71 4.22 -3.39
C THR A 99 17.67 5.23 -4.03
N LYS A 100 18.90 5.36 -3.49
CA LYS A 100 19.88 6.39 -3.86
C LYS A 100 20.22 6.40 -5.36
N ASN A 101 20.40 5.23 -5.94
CA ASN A 101 20.75 5.08 -7.35
C ASN A 101 19.63 4.49 -8.21
N LYS A 102 18.39 4.91 -7.93
CA LYS A 102 17.20 4.50 -8.68
C LYS A 102 17.30 4.76 -10.17
N ASP A 103 17.91 5.89 -10.56
CA ASP A 103 17.98 6.30 -11.96
C ASP A 103 18.87 5.37 -12.80
N GLU A 104 19.91 4.78 -12.18
CA GLU A 104 20.72 3.74 -12.80
C GLU A 104 19.92 2.45 -13.03
N VAL A 105 19.06 2.08 -12.08
CA VAL A 105 18.15 0.92 -12.22
C VAL A 105 17.12 1.16 -13.32
N LEU A 106 16.49 2.33 -13.33
CA LEU A 106 15.50 2.71 -14.36
C LEU A 106 16.13 2.74 -15.75
N ALA A 107 17.36 3.25 -15.88
CA ALA A 107 18.08 3.24 -17.14
C ALA A 107 18.37 1.80 -17.67
N LEU A 108 18.62 0.83 -16.77
CA LEU A 108 18.83 -0.56 -17.15
C LEU A 108 17.55 -1.26 -17.62
N LEU A 109 16.39 -0.81 -17.17
CA LEU A 109 15.10 -1.33 -17.64
C LEU A 109 14.82 -0.92 -19.11
N ASP A 110 15.34 0.22 -19.53
CA ASP A 110 15.34 0.65 -20.94
C ASP A 110 13.98 0.50 -21.63
N GLY A 111 12.95 1.09 -21.02
CA GLY A 111 11.57 1.08 -21.54
C GLY A 111 10.81 -0.25 -21.37
N ARG A 112 11.39 -1.26 -20.72
CA ARG A 112 10.67 -2.51 -20.37
C ARG A 112 9.53 -2.23 -19.40
N ARG A 113 8.46 -3.00 -19.54
CA ARG A 113 7.39 -3.00 -18.54
C ARG A 113 7.90 -3.63 -17.25
N CYS A 114 7.75 -2.89 -16.16
CA CYS A 114 8.20 -3.35 -14.86
C CYS A 114 7.21 -2.95 -13.75
N LEU A 115 6.87 -3.93 -12.91
CA LEU A 115 6.23 -3.70 -11.63
C LEU A 115 7.27 -3.84 -10.52
N MET A 116 7.48 -2.79 -9.76
CA MET A 116 8.32 -2.85 -8.55
C MET A 116 7.46 -3.08 -7.32
N LEU A 117 7.86 -4.02 -6.48
CA LEU A 117 7.20 -4.35 -5.22
C LEU A 117 8.13 -4.00 -4.06
N SER A 118 7.63 -3.22 -3.12
CA SER A 118 8.39 -2.81 -1.94
C SER A 118 7.49 -2.71 -0.71
N GLY A 119 8.11 -2.51 0.46
CA GLY A 119 7.45 -2.39 1.75
C GLY A 119 8.03 -1.27 2.60
N HIS A 120 8.60 -1.60 3.75
CA HIS A 120 9.37 -0.73 4.64
C HIS A 120 8.60 0.41 5.32
N THR A 121 7.77 1.14 4.59
CA THR A 121 7.09 2.35 5.07
C THR A 121 5.90 2.08 5.97
N HIS A 122 5.43 0.83 6.02
CA HIS A 122 4.17 0.46 6.67
C HIS A 122 2.99 1.32 6.19
N SER A 123 3.00 1.67 4.91
CA SER A 123 1.92 2.40 4.23
C SER A 123 1.74 1.84 2.85
N VAL A 124 0.51 1.77 2.38
CA VAL A 124 0.22 1.42 0.99
C VAL A 124 0.30 2.67 0.14
N PHE A 125 1.01 2.60 -0.97
CA PHE A 125 0.92 3.61 -2.03
C PHE A 125 1.45 3.08 -3.35
N ARG A 126 1.04 3.73 -4.43
CA ARG A 126 1.52 3.45 -5.78
C ARG A 126 2.20 4.67 -6.35
N LYS A 127 3.23 4.45 -7.17
CA LYS A 127 3.98 5.51 -7.80
C LYS A 127 4.43 5.09 -9.21
N ARG A 128 4.27 5.99 -10.18
CA ARG A 128 4.91 5.84 -11.48
C ARG A 128 6.35 6.35 -11.39
N LEU A 129 7.32 5.51 -11.70
CA LEU A 129 8.76 5.86 -11.66
C LEU A 129 9.30 6.21 -13.04
N ALA A 130 8.75 5.60 -14.09
CA ALA A 130 8.99 5.88 -15.49
C ALA A 130 7.74 5.51 -16.30
N GLU A 131 7.71 5.78 -17.62
CA GLU A 131 6.54 5.53 -18.47
C GLU A 131 5.99 4.11 -18.32
N ASN A 132 6.86 3.10 -18.32
CA ASN A 132 6.50 1.69 -18.23
C ASN A 132 6.87 1.05 -16.87
N VAL A 133 7.18 1.85 -15.84
CA VAL A 133 7.61 1.36 -14.54
C VAL A 133 6.70 1.90 -13.45
N GLN A 134 5.97 1.00 -12.81
CA GLN A 134 5.15 1.31 -11.64
C GLN A 134 5.73 0.66 -10.38
N GLU A 135 5.61 1.33 -9.25
CA GLU A 135 5.93 0.80 -7.94
C GLU A 135 4.68 0.68 -7.09
N LEU A 136 4.47 -0.49 -6.49
CA LEU A 136 3.54 -0.75 -5.40
C LEU A 136 4.33 -0.90 -4.11
N VAL A 137 4.10 -0.01 -3.16
CA VAL A 137 4.50 -0.19 -1.77
C VAL A 137 3.34 -0.87 -1.05
N ALA A 138 3.54 -2.13 -0.64
CA ALA A 138 2.44 -3.03 -0.31
C ALA A 138 1.89 -2.88 1.12
N GLY A 139 2.45 -1.98 1.93
CA GLY A 139 2.08 -1.88 3.34
C GLY A 139 2.69 -3.01 4.18
N ALA A 140 2.01 -3.42 5.24
CA ALA A 140 2.53 -4.42 6.16
C ALA A 140 1.45 -5.32 6.78
N VAL A 141 1.73 -6.62 6.87
CA VAL A 141 0.88 -7.60 7.57
C VAL A 141 0.78 -7.28 9.07
N CYS A 142 1.84 -6.75 9.68
CA CYS A 142 1.82 -6.28 11.07
C CYS A 142 1.20 -4.88 11.24
N GLY A 143 0.81 -4.21 10.15
CA GLY A 143 0.35 -2.82 10.19
C GLY A 143 1.42 -1.89 10.77
N LEU A 144 1.01 -0.93 11.59
CA LEU A 144 1.95 -0.03 12.28
C LEU A 144 2.40 -0.58 13.64
N LEU A 145 3.27 -1.59 13.62
CA LEU A 145 3.97 -2.12 14.81
C LEU A 145 3.05 -2.60 15.95
N TRP A 146 1.93 -3.24 15.64
CA TRP A 146 0.98 -3.78 16.63
C TRP A 146 0.52 -2.73 17.65
N THR A 147 0.17 -1.57 17.18
CA THR A 147 -0.28 -0.44 18.00
C THR A 147 -1.74 -0.09 17.73
N GLY A 148 -2.31 0.73 18.60
CA GLY A 148 -3.65 1.26 18.44
C GLY A 148 -4.72 0.51 19.20
N GLU A 149 -5.97 0.71 18.81
CA GLU A 149 -7.15 0.03 19.37
C GLU A 149 -7.07 -1.48 19.14
N GLN A 150 -7.71 -2.22 20.01
CA GLN A 150 -7.83 -3.66 19.90
C GLN A 150 -9.22 -4.05 19.42
N ASP A 151 -9.31 -5.13 18.67
CA ASP A 151 -10.57 -5.79 18.35
C ASP A 151 -11.09 -6.61 19.53
N LEU A 152 -12.18 -7.34 19.35
CA LEU A 152 -12.80 -8.17 20.39
C LEU A 152 -11.90 -9.32 20.85
N ASP A 153 -10.96 -9.75 20.03
CA ASP A 153 -9.96 -10.79 20.34
C ASP A 153 -8.70 -10.22 20.97
N LEU A 154 -8.72 -8.93 21.35
CA LEU A 154 -7.58 -8.17 21.91
C LEU A 154 -6.39 -8.05 20.95
N VAL A 155 -6.61 -8.23 19.65
CA VAL A 155 -5.60 -8.05 18.62
C VAL A 155 -5.56 -6.57 18.21
N PRO A 156 -4.39 -5.90 18.24
CA PRO A 156 -4.29 -4.52 17.81
C PRO A 156 -4.74 -4.33 16.35
N LEU A 157 -5.58 -3.36 16.10
CA LEU A 157 -6.01 -3.00 14.74
C LEU A 157 -4.81 -2.59 13.89
N SER A 158 -3.81 -1.99 14.51
CA SER A 158 -2.54 -1.64 13.91
C SER A 158 -2.69 -0.92 12.57
N LEU A 159 -3.61 0.04 12.54
CA LEU A 159 -3.94 0.86 11.36
C LEU A 159 -2.67 1.52 10.80
N GLN A 160 -2.48 1.44 9.49
CA GLN A 160 -1.33 2.06 8.83
C GLN A 160 -1.50 3.58 8.71
N PRO A 161 -0.41 4.37 8.58
CA PRO A 161 -0.49 5.83 8.50
C PRO A 161 -1.36 6.38 7.37
N CYS A 162 -1.52 5.63 6.30
CA CYS A 162 -2.39 5.96 5.17
C CYS A 162 -3.87 5.59 5.37
N GLY A 163 -4.22 5.03 6.54
CA GLY A 163 -5.58 4.62 6.87
C GLY A 163 -5.99 3.24 6.37
N THR A 164 -5.06 2.47 5.79
CA THR A 164 -5.35 1.08 5.45
C THR A 164 -5.22 0.18 6.68
N PRO A 165 -6.05 -0.87 6.80
CA PRO A 165 -5.82 -1.91 7.78
C PRO A 165 -4.53 -2.69 7.47
N ARG A 166 -4.10 -3.55 8.40
CA ARG A 166 -3.07 -4.56 8.15
C ARG A 166 -3.43 -5.35 6.90
N ASN A 167 -2.47 -5.58 6.02
CA ASN A 167 -2.78 -6.12 4.71
C ASN A 167 -1.65 -6.88 4.04
N TYR A 168 -2.03 -7.56 2.96
CA TYR A 168 -1.18 -7.99 1.87
C TYR A 168 -1.87 -7.71 0.53
N PHE A 169 -1.17 -7.91 -0.58
CA PHE A 169 -1.75 -7.82 -1.92
C PHE A 169 -1.80 -9.20 -2.57
N ARG A 170 -2.90 -9.48 -3.26
CA ARG A 170 -2.96 -10.49 -4.30
C ARG A 170 -2.74 -9.79 -5.63
N ILE A 171 -1.86 -10.34 -6.44
CA ILE A 171 -1.55 -9.81 -7.77
C ILE A 171 -1.80 -10.93 -8.77
N ASP A 172 -2.78 -10.73 -9.64
CA ASP A 172 -3.10 -11.66 -10.70
C ASP A 172 -2.37 -11.20 -11.97
N PHE A 173 -1.54 -12.06 -12.55
CA PHE A 173 -0.77 -11.77 -13.76
C PHE A 173 -1.40 -12.46 -14.98
N ASP A 174 -1.57 -11.70 -16.06
CA ASP A 174 -1.96 -12.21 -17.38
C ASP A 174 -0.98 -11.68 -18.44
N LYS A 175 -0.01 -12.50 -18.81
CA LYS A 175 1.10 -12.12 -19.72
C LYS A 175 1.83 -10.88 -19.21
N THR A 176 1.62 -9.73 -19.86
CA THR A 176 2.24 -8.44 -19.52
C THR A 176 1.35 -7.55 -18.67
N GLU A 177 0.10 -7.96 -18.41
CA GLU A 177 -0.84 -7.23 -17.58
C GLU A 177 -0.86 -7.79 -16.15
N TYR A 178 -1.32 -7.00 -15.22
CA TYR A 178 -1.56 -7.43 -13.85
C TYR A 178 -2.73 -6.69 -13.22
N ALA A 179 -3.39 -7.35 -12.27
CA ALA A 179 -4.45 -6.77 -11.46
C ALA A 179 -4.08 -6.82 -9.98
N LEU A 180 -4.32 -5.72 -9.27
CA LEU A 180 -4.04 -5.58 -7.84
C LEU A 180 -5.33 -5.75 -7.04
N ARG A 181 -5.26 -6.60 -6.02
CA ARG A 181 -6.31 -6.70 -4.99
C ARG A 181 -5.70 -6.52 -3.61
N PHE A 182 -6.19 -5.53 -2.92
CA PHE A 182 -5.92 -5.35 -1.49
C PHE A 182 -6.61 -6.45 -0.68
N LYS A 183 -5.93 -7.01 0.30
CA LYS A 183 -6.53 -7.95 1.24
C LYS A 183 -6.17 -7.56 2.67
N GLY A 184 -7.15 -7.05 3.41
CA GLY A 184 -7.02 -6.79 4.84
C GLY A 184 -6.96 -8.09 5.65
N ILE A 185 -6.11 -8.13 6.67
CA ILE A 185 -5.97 -9.26 7.57
C ILE A 185 -7.23 -9.36 8.44
N GLY A 186 -7.91 -10.53 8.38
CA GLY A 186 -9.16 -10.74 9.09
C GLY A 186 -10.37 -9.99 8.53
N ILE A 187 -10.24 -9.36 7.37
CA ILE A 187 -11.27 -8.53 6.74
C ILE A 187 -11.70 -9.17 5.42
N ASP A 188 -12.98 -9.03 5.07
CA ASP A 188 -13.53 -9.55 3.82
C ASP A 188 -12.77 -8.98 2.60
N GLU A 189 -12.58 -9.80 1.56
CA GLU A 189 -11.88 -9.39 0.33
C GLU A 189 -12.64 -8.30 -0.44
N ALA A 190 -13.94 -8.19 -0.28
CA ALA A 190 -14.74 -7.13 -0.89
C ALA A 190 -14.46 -5.74 -0.29
N TYR A 191 -13.83 -5.68 0.90
CA TYR A 191 -13.50 -4.40 1.54
C TYR A 191 -12.25 -3.78 0.93
N GLN A 192 -12.41 -3.06 -0.17
CA GLN A 192 -11.34 -2.44 -0.96
C GLN A 192 -11.17 -0.94 -0.69
N ALA A 193 -12.12 -0.33 -0.03
CA ALA A 193 -12.10 1.09 0.27
C ALA A 193 -12.79 1.38 1.60
N ASP A 194 -12.47 2.51 2.20
CA ASP A 194 -13.23 3.11 3.29
C ASP A 194 -13.97 4.35 2.77
N VAL A 195 -15.20 4.55 3.23
CA VAL A 195 -16.05 5.67 2.81
C VAL A 195 -16.51 6.43 4.05
N TRP A 196 -16.34 7.73 4.02
CA TRP A 196 -16.76 8.63 5.05
C TRP A 196 -17.62 9.76 4.47
N ILE A 197 -18.68 10.15 5.21
CA ILE A 197 -19.57 11.26 4.84
C ILE A 197 -19.51 12.30 5.97
N ALA A 198 -19.29 13.57 5.62
CA ALA A 198 -19.28 14.66 6.57
C ALA A 198 -20.66 14.77 7.27
N ASP A 199 -20.63 15.03 8.58
CA ASP A 199 -21.77 15.07 9.48
C ASP A 199 -22.53 13.72 9.66
N GLY A 200 -22.07 12.65 9.04
CA GLY A 200 -22.62 11.29 9.25
C GLY A 200 -22.34 10.72 10.65
N ASN A 201 -21.35 11.29 11.38
CA ASN A 201 -21.06 10.93 12.76
C ASN A 201 -20.78 12.18 13.58
N PRO A 202 -21.56 12.47 14.65
CA PRO A 202 -21.37 13.65 15.50
C PRO A 202 -19.97 13.76 16.14
N GLN A 203 -19.30 12.63 16.41
CA GLN A 203 -17.94 12.63 16.98
C GLN A 203 -16.89 13.25 16.05
N ASP A 204 -17.14 13.26 14.75
CA ASP A 204 -16.21 13.85 13.78
C ASP A 204 -16.08 15.38 13.93
N ARG A 205 -17.07 16.00 14.57
CA ARG A 205 -17.04 17.47 14.89
C ARG A 205 -15.96 17.85 15.89
N GLU A 206 -15.42 16.87 16.64
CA GLU A 206 -14.28 17.06 17.53
C GLU A 206 -12.93 17.02 16.79
N ILE A 207 -12.93 16.70 15.50
CA ILE A 207 -11.76 16.60 14.64
C ILE A 207 -11.77 17.78 13.68
N GLU A 208 -10.89 18.77 13.90
CA GLU A 208 -10.87 20.02 13.13
C GLU A 208 -10.81 19.77 11.60
N GLU A 209 -9.97 18.84 11.16
CA GLU A 209 -9.81 18.50 9.73
C GLU A 209 -11.10 17.96 9.11
N LEU A 210 -11.92 17.23 9.88
CA LEU A 210 -13.19 16.68 9.39
C LEU A 210 -14.33 17.69 9.55
N ALA A 211 -14.35 18.41 10.68
CA ALA A 211 -15.35 19.44 10.97
C ALA A 211 -15.31 20.64 10.00
N SER A 212 -14.15 20.88 9.38
CA SER A 212 -13.98 21.94 8.39
C SER A 212 -14.55 21.58 7.02
N LEU A 213 -14.88 20.30 6.78
CA LEU A 213 -15.45 19.88 5.50
C LEU A 213 -16.94 20.28 5.42
N PRO A 214 -17.39 20.77 4.28
CA PRO A 214 -18.81 21.07 4.10
C PRO A 214 -19.71 19.83 4.30
N THR A 215 -20.88 20.01 4.89
CA THR A 215 -21.89 18.96 5.04
C THR A 215 -22.14 18.23 3.72
N GLY A 216 -22.23 16.90 3.78
CA GLY A 216 -22.38 16.06 2.60
C GLY A 216 -21.10 15.88 1.78
N SER A 217 -19.94 16.32 2.28
CA SER A 217 -18.66 15.93 1.67
C SER A 217 -18.46 14.42 1.80
N VAL A 218 -18.00 13.81 0.71
CA VAL A 218 -17.70 12.37 0.61
C VAL A 218 -16.19 12.21 0.56
N VAL A 219 -15.64 11.35 1.39
CA VAL A 219 -14.22 10.97 1.39
C VAL A 219 -14.11 9.47 1.16
N VAL A 220 -13.39 9.07 0.13
CA VAL A 220 -13.14 7.66 -0.22
C VAL A 220 -11.66 7.39 -0.07
N ASN A 221 -11.29 6.45 0.79
CA ASN A 221 -9.94 5.93 0.93
C ASN A 221 -9.84 4.61 0.16
N LEU A 222 -9.41 4.64 -1.09
CA LEU A 222 -9.31 3.47 -1.97
C LEU A 222 -7.94 2.80 -1.81
N PHE A 223 -7.88 1.69 -1.10
CA PHE A 223 -6.63 1.09 -0.58
C PHE A 223 -5.59 0.73 -1.64
N ALA A 224 -6.01 0.27 -2.81
CA ALA A 224 -5.10 -0.03 -3.92
C ALA A 224 -4.98 1.12 -4.94
N GLY A 225 -5.64 2.26 -4.69
CA GLY A 225 -5.63 3.40 -5.58
C GLY A 225 -4.25 4.05 -5.73
N GLY A 226 -4.02 4.68 -6.85
CA GLY A 226 -2.80 5.41 -7.17
C GLY A 226 -3.10 6.69 -7.94
N PRO A 227 -2.07 7.49 -8.29
CA PRO A 227 -2.27 8.79 -8.93
C PRO A 227 -2.99 8.72 -10.27
N GLU A 228 -3.01 7.57 -10.92
CA GLU A 228 -3.66 7.33 -12.21
C GLU A 228 -5.04 6.69 -12.11
N THR A 229 -5.52 6.45 -10.88
CA THR A 229 -6.83 5.86 -10.65
C THR A 229 -7.91 6.93 -10.73
N GLN A 230 -8.87 6.72 -11.63
CA GLN A 230 -10.10 7.50 -11.68
C GLN A 230 -11.13 6.84 -10.78
N VAL A 231 -11.76 7.64 -9.92
CA VAL A 231 -12.82 7.18 -9.02
C VAL A 231 -14.08 8.00 -9.30
N ARG A 232 -15.22 7.33 -9.38
CA ARG A 232 -16.53 7.97 -9.52
C ARG A 232 -17.54 7.32 -8.59
N MET A 233 -18.54 8.08 -8.18
CA MET A 233 -19.65 7.61 -7.37
C MET A 233 -20.99 7.91 -8.02
N ARG A 234 -22.02 7.17 -7.61
CA ARG A 234 -23.42 7.42 -7.90
C ARG A 234 -24.24 7.14 -6.66
N ILE A 235 -25.18 7.99 -6.35
CA ILE A 235 -26.12 7.80 -5.25
C ILE A 235 -27.45 7.35 -5.85
N ASP A 236 -27.97 6.21 -5.37
CA ASP A 236 -29.18 5.56 -5.86
C ASP A 236 -29.19 5.45 -7.40
N ASP A 237 -30.25 5.91 -8.05
CA ASP A 237 -30.39 5.92 -9.51
C ASP A 237 -29.94 7.24 -10.16
N GLY A 238 -29.22 8.10 -9.42
CA GLY A 238 -28.72 9.37 -9.92
C GLY A 238 -27.60 9.26 -10.96
N ALA A 239 -27.04 10.38 -11.35
CA ALA A 239 -25.94 10.44 -12.29
C ALA A 239 -24.58 10.06 -11.64
N TRP A 240 -23.70 9.47 -12.43
CA TRP A 240 -22.31 9.25 -12.02
C TRP A 240 -21.57 10.58 -11.89
N GLN A 241 -20.88 10.75 -10.76
CA GLN A 241 -20.05 11.93 -10.45
C GLN A 241 -18.60 11.51 -10.24
N PRO A 242 -17.63 12.19 -10.86
CA PRO A 242 -16.21 11.94 -10.59
C PRO A 242 -15.85 12.44 -9.19
N LEU A 243 -14.93 11.73 -8.53
CA LEU A 243 -14.27 12.17 -7.31
C LEU A 243 -12.89 12.72 -7.64
N THR A 244 -12.44 13.68 -6.84
CA THR A 244 -11.14 14.35 -7.00
C THR A 244 -10.11 13.72 -6.08
N HIS A 245 -8.96 13.32 -6.61
CA HIS A 245 -7.82 12.88 -5.82
C HIS A 245 -7.31 14.03 -4.94
N THR A 246 -7.27 13.83 -3.61
CA THR A 246 -7.09 14.90 -2.63
C THR A 246 -6.04 14.53 -1.60
N ALA A 247 -5.13 15.45 -1.31
CA ALA A 247 -4.12 15.30 -0.27
C ALA A 247 -4.72 15.63 1.11
N MET A 248 -5.22 14.62 1.82
CA MET A 248 -5.70 14.75 3.20
C MET A 248 -5.41 13.50 4.01
N ALA A 249 -5.42 13.61 5.33
CA ALA A 249 -5.31 12.45 6.21
C ALA A 249 -6.58 11.60 6.12
N ALA A 250 -6.43 10.27 6.20
CA ALA A 250 -7.59 9.38 6.18
C ALA A 250 -8.47 9.59 7.41
N PRO A 251 -9.81 9.69 7.26
CA PRO A 251 -10.72 9.87 8.39
C PRO A 251 -10.57 8.84 9.50
N THR A 252 -10.32 7.57 9.17
CA THR A 252 -10.03 6.49 10.12
C THR A 252 -8.79 6.77 10.97
N VAL A 253 -7.74 7.36 10.40
CA VAL A 253 -6.53 7.76 11.15
C VAL A 253 -6.84 8.90 12.12
N LEU A 254 -7.59 9.89 11.66
CA LEU A 254 -7.97 11.05 12.49
C LEU A 254 -8.85 10.61 13.67
N ARG A 255 -9.84 9.74 13.43
CA ARG A 255 -10.69 9.15 14.48
C ARG A 255 -9.89 8.31 15.47
N SER A 256 -8.99 7.46 14.98
CA SER A 256 -8.12 6.64 15.85
C SER A 256 -7.24 7.52 16.74
N LYS A 257 -6.72 8.62 16.18
CA LYS A 257 -5.95 9.59 16.95
C LYS A 257 -6.77 10.27 18.04
N LEU A 258 -7.99 10.74 17.73
CA LEU A 258 -8.90 11.36 18.71
C LEU A 258 -9.21 10.38 19.85
N ARG A 259 -9.60 9.14 19.53
CA ARG A 259 -9.91 8.11 20.53
C ARG A 259 -8.71 7.79 21.41
N ASN A 260 -7.51 7.76 20.84
CA ASN A 260 -6.29 7.58 21.60
C ASN A 260 -6.05 8.76 22.58
N GLN A 261 -6.31 10.00 22.15
CA GLN A 261 -6.20 11.18 23.00
C GLN A 261 -7.24 11.18 24.13
N GLN A 262 -8.44 10.69 23.87
CA GLN A 262 -9.53 10.57 24.86
C GLN A 262 -9.33 9.39 25.84
N GLY A 263 -8.25 8.63 25.72
CA GLY A 263 -7.91 7.56 26.66
C GLY A 263 -8.69 6.26 26.47
N TYR A 264 -9.37 6.07 25.34
CA TYR A 264 -10.05 4.80 25.02
C TYR A 264 -9.07 3.64 24.87
N LEU A 265 -7.78 3.92 24.73
CA LEU A 265 -6.74 2.93 24.54
C LEU A 265 -5.98 2.71 25.86
N GLN A 266 -6.40 1.75 26.65
CA GLN A 266 -5.79 1.42 27.96
C GLN A 266 -4.58 0.49 27.88
N SER A 267 -4.09 0.14 26.71
CA SER A 267 -2.95 -0.75 26.55
C SER A 267 -1.63 -0.03 26.80
N LYS A 268 -0.61 -0.73 27.30
CA LYS A 268 0.77 -0.21 27.41
C LYS A 268 1.35 0.26 26.06
N TYR A 269 0.77 -0.21 24.96
CA TYR A 269 1.11 0.16 23.59
C TYR A 269 0.36 1.40 23.11
N ALA A 270 -0.75 1.76 23.75
CA ALA A 270 -1.60 2.89 23.41
C ALA A 270 -0.97 4.26 23.68
N ARG A 271 0.05 4.34 24.52
CA ARG A 271 0.74 5.60 24.88
C ARG A 271 1.50 6.26 23.71
N ARG A 272 1.64 5.58 22.60
CA ARG A 272 2.21 6.16 21.39
C ARG A 272 1.09 6.33 20.38
N SER A 273 0.61 7.56 20.17
CA SER A 273 -0.15 7.83 18.98
C SER A 273 0.79 7.56 17.79
N PRO A 274 0.58 6.47 17.05
CA PRO A 274 1.47 6.12 15.96
C PRO A 274 1.23 7.02 14.75
N HIS A 275 0.15 7.79 14.77
CA HIS A 275 -0.34 8.50 13.61
C HIS A 275 0.15 9.95 13.60
N ARG A 276 0.88 10.29 12.55
CA ARG A 276 1.11 11.67 12.14
C ARG A 276 -0.05 12.08 11.23
N ASN A 277 -0.44 13.36 11.25
CA ASN A 277 -1.40 13.91 10.29
C ASN A 277 -0.69 14.05 8.93
N ALA A 278 -0.40 12.92 8.30
CA ALA A 278 0.18 12.89 6.97
C ALA A 278 -0.94 12.62 5.94
N PRO A 279 -0.93 13.29 4.80
CA PRO A 279 -1.84 12.97 3.72
C PRO A 279 -1.73 11.50 3.32
N SER A 280 -2.88 10.85 3.17
CA SER A 280 -2.95 9.52 2.56
C SER A 280 -2.80 9.66 1.03
N PRO A 281 -2.02 8.80 0.38
CA PRO A 281 -1.78 8.90 -1.06
C PRO A 281 -2.93 8.38 -1.92
N HIS A 282 -4.01 7.91 -1.33
CA HIS A 282 -5.12 7.26 -2.02
C HIS A 282 -6.49 7.69 -1.49
N ILE A 283 -6.66 9.01 -1.28
CA ILE A 283 -7.95 9.64 -0.94
C ILE A 283 -8.54 10.34 -2.16
N TRP A 284 -9.83 10.12 -2.35
CA TRP A 284 -10.67 10.87 -3.29
C TRP A 284 -11.80 11.53 -2.55
N THR A 285 -12.13 12.76 -2.95
CA THR A 285 -13.20 13.56 -2.34
C THR A 285 -14.23 14.00 -3.36
N GLY A 286 -15.44 14.19 -2.89
CA GLY A 286 -16.57 14.73 -3.65
C GLY A 286 -17.65 15.24 -2.72
N ARG A 287 -18.85 15.39 -3.24
CA ARG A 287 -20.02 15.81 -2.46
C ARG A 287 -21.22 14.96 -2.85
N LEU A 288 -22.12 14.71 -1.90
CA LEU A 288 -23.44 14.16 -2.22
C LEU A 288 -24.14 15.07 -3.23
N PRO A 289 -24.93 14.50 -4.15
CA PRO A 289 -25.74 15.28 -5.08
C PRO A 289 -26.60 16.31 -4.34
N GLU A 290 -26.76 17.48 -4.94
CA GLU A 290 -27.68 18.49 -4.40
C GLU A 290 -29.09 17.94 -4.28
N GLY A 291 -29.74 18.19 -3.14
CA GLY A 291 -31.09 17.68 -2.87
C GLY A 291 -31.15 16.22 -2.38
N THR A 292 -30.00 15.56 -2.13
CA THR A 292 -30.00 14.26 -1.44
C THR A 292 -30.73 14.39 -0.11
N GLN A 293 -31.78 13.57 0.09
CA GLN A 293 -32.57 13.63 1.31
C GLN A 293 -31.79 13.01 2.49
N PRO A 294 -32.03 13.45 3.74
CA PRO A 294 -31.47 12.77 4.90
C PRO A 294 -31.91 11.32 4.99
N GLY A 295 -31.00 10.43 5.37
CA GLY A 295 -31.32 9.02 5.57
C GLY A 295 -30.43 8.04 4.80
N PRO A 296 -30.87 6.77 4.67
CA PRO A 296 -30.07 5.73 4.03
C PRO A 296 -30.17 5.81 2.51
N HIS A 297 -29.01 5.73 1.84
CA HIS A 297 -28.86 5.70 0.39
C HIS A 297 -27.93 4.59 -0.04
N ARG A 298 -28.07 4.13 -1.29
CA ARG A 298 -27.08 3.26 -1.93
C ARG A 298 -26.04 4.11 -2.66
N MET A 299 -24.80 3.98 -2.23
CA MET A 299 -23.65 4.53 -2.96
C MET A 299 -23.06 3.43 -3.83
N TYR A 300 -22.94 3.69 -5.11
CA TYR A 300 -22.18 2.90 -6.07
C TYR A 300 -20.84 3.58 -6.28
N LEU A 301 -19.77 2.83 -6.13
CA LEU A 301 -18.40 3.30 -6.30
C LEU A 301 -17.74 2.52 -7.43
N GLU A 302 -17.16 3.22 -8.37
CA GLU A 302 -16.32 2.63 -9.40
C GLU A 302 -14.92 3.25 -9.38
N ALA A 303 -13.92 2.41 -9.49
CA ALA A 303 -12.53 2.84 -9.62
C ALA A 303 -11.83 2.04 -10.72
N ARG A 304 -11.03 2.73 -11.52
CA ARG A 304 -10.21 2.12 -12.56
C ARG A 304 -8.95 2.93 -12.82
N ASP A 305 -7.87 2.25 -13.12
CA ASP A 305 -6.69 2.91 -13.65
C ASP A 305 -6.92 3.33 -15.10
N THR A 306 -6.34 4.48 -15.46
CA THR A 306 -6.43 5.04 -16.81
C THR A 306 -5.37 4.49 -17.76
N THR A 307 -4.37 3.80 -17.22
CA THR A 307 -3.29 3.18 -18.01
C THR A 307 -3.71 1.85 -18.60
N ALA A 308 -3.02 1.44 -19.67
CA ALA A 308 -3.25 0.16 -20.34
C ALA A 308 -3.14 -1.05 -19.40
N ASP A 309 -2.39 -0.90 -18.32
CA ASP A 309 -2.14 -1.97 -17.36
C ASP A 309 -3.37 -2.33 -16.52
N GLY A 310 -4.30 -1.37 -16.34
CA GLY A 310 -5.60 -1.60 -15.69
C GLY A 310 -5.51 -2.27 -14.32
N ALA A 311 -4.44 -1.97 -13.56
CA ALA A 311 -4.10 -2.66 -12.31
C ALA A 311 -5.19 -2.58 -11.24
N VAL A 312 -6.01 -1.53 -11.26
CA VAL A 312 -7.16 -1.38 -10.36
C VAL A 312 -8.44 -1.32 -11.16
N ARG A 313 -9.35 -2.25 -10.83
CA ARG A 313 -10.75 -2.25 -11.31
C ARG A 313 -11.63 -2.64 -10.14
N LEU A 314 -12.44 -1.71 -9.67
CA LEU A 314 -13.34 -1.91 -8.55
C LEU A 314 -14.74 -1.44 -8.93
N THR A 315 -15.73 -2.26 -8.58
CA THR A 315 -17.14 -1.85 -8.44
C THR A 315 -17.59 -2.25 -7.05
N ASP A 316 -18.08 -1.31 -6.26
CA ASP A 316 -18.53 -1.52 -4.89
C ASP A 316 -19.91 -0.86 -4.69
N ILE A 317 -20.73 -1.45 -3.83
CA ILE A 317 -22.06 -0.93 -3.47
C ILE A 317 -22.14 -0.88 -1.95
N ARG A 318 -22.44 0.30 -1.42
CA ARG A 318 -22.56 0.52 0.03
C ARG A 318 -23.83 1.22 0.40
N VAL A 319 -24.31 0.95 1.61
CA VAL A 319 -25.31 1.80 2.25
C VAL A 319 -24.57 2.91 2.99
N ILE A 320 -24.91 4.14 2.68
CA ILE A 320 -24.44 5.33 3.37
C ILE A 320 -25.63 6.05 4.02
N PHE A 321 -25.35 6.88 5.01
CA PHE A 321 -26.35 7.77 5.61
C PHE A 321 -26.01 9.20 5.26
N ALA A 322 -26.89 9.86 4.52
CA ALA A 322 -26.82 11.30 4.27
C ALA A 322 -27.31 12.04 5.54
N PRO A 323 -26.60 13.08 5.97
CA PRO A 323 -26.95 13.86 7.15
C PRO A 323 -28.20 14.72 6.95
#